data_64245d1bb2a9ad30585fe906d79dec69
#
_entry.id   64245d1bb2a9ad30585fe906d79dec69
#
_cell.length_a   1.000
_cell.length_b   1.000
_cell.length_c   1.000
_cell.angle_alpha   90.00
_cell.angle_beta   90.00
_cell.angle_gamma   90.00
#
_symmetry.space_group_name_H-M   'P 1'
#
loop_
_entity.id
_entity.type
_entity.pdbx_description
1 polymer ?
#
loop_
_entity_poly.entity_id
_entity_poly.type
_entity_poly.pdbx_seq_one_letter_code
_entity_poly.pdbx_strand_id
1 'polypeptide(L)'
;MRPSGRRPDEIRAVELVTGYTRHAEGSVLARFGETRVLCTASVEDKVPPFLKGQQRGWVTAEYGMVPRATHTRSAREAARGKQSGRTLEIQRMIGRSLRAVVDLAGLGERTVTIDCDVLQADGGTRTAAITGGYVALALAAERLVATRLLARNPIHGQIAAVSVGIVDGVAVLDLDYAEDAAAETDMNVVMNEAGAFVEIQGTAEGHAFQRGELDRLLDLAHAGIRSLLAVQSAALAA
;
A
#
# COMPACT_ATOMS: atom_id res chain seq x y z
N MET A 1 -18.28 7.83 19.47
CA MET A 1 -16.84 8.10 19.76
C MET A 1 -16.07 6.86 19.30
N ARG A 2 -14.99 7.04 18.53
CA ARG A 2 -14.18 5.91 18.00
C ARG A 2 -13.71 5.02 19.16
N PRO A 3 -13.73 3.66 19.00
CA PRO A 3 -13.30 2.73 20.06
C PRO A 3 -11.85 2.97 20.51
N SER A 4 -10.99 3.41 19.58
CA SER A 4 -9.59 3.74 19.83
C SER A 4 -9.38 5.07 20.57
N GLY A 5 -10.40 5.89 20.77
CA GLY A 5 -10.31 7.24 21.33
C GLY A 5 -9.77 8.29 20.37
N ARG A 6 -9.42 7.94 19.13
CA ARG A 6 -8.94 8.87 18.09
C ARG A 6 -10.03 9.84 17.65
N ARG A 7 -9.63 11.04 17.21
CA ARG A 7 -10.54 11.97 16.53
C ARG A 7 -10.91 11.41 15.14
N PRO A 8 -12.03 11.85 14.55
CA PRO A 8 -12.44 11.42 13.21
C PRO A 8 -11.37 11.64 12.13
N ASP A 9 -10.59 12.70 12.24
CA ASP A 9 -9.54 13.14 11.31
C ASP A 9 -8.13 12.62 11.65
N GLU A 10 -8.01 11.72 12.63
CA GLU A 10 -6.73 11.26 13.16
C GLU A 10 -6.34 9.88 12.64
N ILE A 11 -5.13 9.77 12.06
CA ILE A 11 -4.52 8.49 11.69
C ILE A 11 -3.89 7.81 12.91
N ARG A 12 -3.75 6.49 12.85
CA ARG A 12 -2.95 5.73 13.84
C ARG A 12 -1.49 6.19 13.79
N ALA A 13 -0.73 5.86 14.83
CA ALA A 13 0.73 6.02 14.79
C ALA A 13 1.30 5.19 13.61
N VAL A 14 2.09 5.84 12.75
CA VAL A 14 2.69 5.21 11.56
C VAL A 14 4.20 5.22 11.70
N GLU A 15 4.80 4.04 11.49
CA GLU A 15 6.25 3.85 11.48
C GLU A 15 6.64 3.01 10.26
N LEU A 16 7.66 3.42 9.53
CA LEU A 16 8.24 2.72 8.38
C LEU A 16 9.69 2.39 8.70
N VAL A 17 9.96 1.14 9.13
CA VAL A 17 11.31 0.68 9.50
C VAL A 17 12.01 0.14 8.27
N THR A 18 12.94 0.91 7.73
CA THR A 18 13.73 0.56 6.53
C THR A 18 14.82 -0.47 6.85
N GLY A 19 15.29 -1.20 5.82
CA GLY A 19 16.34 -2.20 6.00
C GLY A 19 15.97 -3.37 6.92
N TYR A 20 14.69 -3.66 7.05
CA TYR A 20 14.19 -4.65 8.01
C TYR A 20 14.69 -6.08 7.73
N THR A 21 14.83 -6.45 6.44
CA THR A 21 15.50 -7.69 6.02
C THR A 21 16.69 -7.36 5.12
N ARG A 22 17.72 -8.19 5.13
CA ARG A 22 19.01 -7.86 4.50
C ARG A 22 19.15 -8.30 3.04
N HIS A 23 18.29 -9.20 2.53
CA HIS A 23 18.51 -9.83 1.23
C HIS A 23 17.85 -9.09 0.07
N ALA A 24 16.66 -8.53 0.29
CA ALA A 24 15.93 -7.78 -0.71
C ALA A 24 16.64 -6.47 -1.10
N GLU A 25 16.43 -5.99 -2.31
CA GLU A 25 16.96 -4.70 -2.78
C GLU A 25 16.36 -3.53 -2.02
N GLY A 26 15.10 -3.65 -1.61
CA GLY A 26 14.44 -2.74 -0.66
C GLY A 26 13.63 -3.54 0.36
N SER A 27 13.60 -3.10 1.62
CA SER A 27 12.88 -3.80 2.68
C SER A 27 12.37 -2.83 3.74
N VAL A 28 11.10 -2.97 4.09
CA VAL A 28 10.40 -2.09 5.04
C VAL A 28 9.42 -2.90 5.87
N LEU A 29 9.42 -2.70 7.19
CA LEU A 29 8.29 -3.07 8.03
C LEU A 29 7.40 -1.84 8.18
N ALA A 30 6.21 -1.86 7.57
CA ALA A 30 5.19 -0.83 7.71
C ALA A 30 4.28 -1.16 8.91
N ARG A 31 4.18 -0.21 9.84
CA ARG A 31 3.33 -0.29 11.03
C ARG A 31 2.31 0.83 10.98
N PHE A 32 1.04 0.49 11.10
CA PHE A 32 -0.10 1.39 11.22
C PHE A 32 -0.87 0.99 12.47
N GLY A 33 -0.54 1.59 13.62
CA GLY A 33 -0.99 1.08 14.90
C GLY A 33 -0.59 -0.38 15.08
N GLU A 34 -1.57 -1.28 15.24
CA GLU A 34 -1.32 -2.71 15.36
C GLU A 34 -1.23 -3.46 14.02
N THR A 35 -1.58 -2.84 12.90
CA THR A 35 -1.34 -3.45 11.58
C THR A 35 0.16 -3.43 11.25
N ARG A 36 0.70 -4.59 10.85
CA ARG A 36 2.12 -4.78 10.50
C ARG A 36 2.23 -5.52 9.18
N VAL A 37 2.87 -4.89 8.20
CA VAL A 37 3.09 -5.46 6.87
C VAL A 37 4.59 -5.40 6.55
N LEU A 38 5.18 -6.55 6.27
CA LEU A 38 6.53 -6.61 5.72
C LEU A 38 6.42 -6.40 4.21
N CYS A 39 7.10 -5.37 3.69
CA CYS A 39 7.17 -5.07 2.27
C CYS A 39 8.63 -5.26 1.81
N THR A 40 8.86 -6.11 0.82
CA THR A 40 10.17 -6.29 0.21
C THR A 40 10.12 -6.05 -1.29
N ALA A 41 11.18 -5.49 -1.85
CA ALA A 41 11.34 -5.29 -3.29
C ALA A 41 12.47 -6.16 -3.80
N SER A 42 12.16 -7.04 -4.74
CA SER A 42 13.13 -7.91 -5.43
C SER A 42 13.26 -7.49 -6.89
N VAL A 43 14.50 -7.37 -7.37
CA VAL A 43 14.80 -6.95 -8.75
C VAL A 43 15.31 -8.12 -9.57
N GLU A 44 14.71 -8.35 -10.74
CA GLU A 44 15.12 -9.37 -11.67
C GLU A 44 15.41 -8.76 -13.06
N ASP A 45 16.53 -9.15 -13.69
CA ASP A 45 16.91 -8.75 -15.06
C ASP A 45 16.11 -9.51 -16.13
N LYS A 46 14.79 -9.52 -15.99
CA LYS A 46 13.83 -10.09 -16.93
C LYS A 46 12.51 -9.37 -16.85
N VAL A 47 11.75 -9.42 -17.93
CA VAL A 47 10.38 -8.89 -17.98
C VAL A 47 9.38 -9.98 -18.36
N PRO A 48 8.10 -9.82 -18.02
CA PRO A 48 7.04 -10.70 -18.51
C PRO A 48 7.08 -10.84 -20.04
N PRO A 49 6.65 -11.98 -20.61
CA PRO A 49 6.72 -12.24 -22.05
C PRO A 49 6.09 -11.16 -22.93
N PHE A 50 5.02 -10.51 -22.46
CA PHE A 50 4.32 -9.43 -23.18
C PHE A 50 5.11 -8.13 -23.27
N LEU A 51 6.20 -7.95 -22.51
CA LEU A 51 7.08 -6.76 -22.54
C LEU A 51 8.45 -7.05 -23.17
N LYS A 52 8.75 -8.30 -23.49
CA LYS A 52 10.06 -8.69 -24.03
C LYS A 52 10.37 -7.94 -25.33
N GLY A 53 11.52 -7.26 -25.37
CA GLY A 53 11.98 -6.47 -26.52
C GLY A 53 11.34 -5.07 -26.61
N GLN A 54 10.53 -4.65 -25.63
CA GLN A 54 9.91 -3.32 -25.62
C GLN A 54 10.76 -2.27 -24.90
N GLN A 55 11.91 -2.62 -24.36
CA GLN A 55 12.79 -1.73 -23.57
C GLN A 55 12.08 -1.05 -22.42
N ARG A 56 11.15 -1.77 -21.79
CA ARG A 56 10.36 -1.30 -20.65
C ARG A 56 10.40 -2.33 -19.55
N GLY A 57 10.53 -1.84 -18.32
CA GLY A 57 10.43 -2.65 -17.13
C GLY A 57 8.99 -2.86 -16.66
N TRP A 58 8.88 -3.57 -15.58
CA TRP A 58 7.61 -3.87 -14.94
C TRP A 58 7.72 -3.77 -13.41
N VAL A 59 6.67 -3.28 -12.78
CA VAL A 59 6.49 -3.36 -11.33
C VAL A 59 5.23 -4.17 -11.07
N THR A 60 5.37 -5.22 -10.29
CA THR A 60 4.26 -6.08 -9.87
C THR A 60 4.27 -6.25 -8.36
N ALA A 61 3.22 -6.82 -7.81
CA ALA A 61 3.15 -7.09 -6.39
C ALA A 61 2.52 -8.44 -6.10
N GLU A 62 2.99 -9.06 -5.02
CA GLU A 62 2.34 -10.18 -4.36
C GLU A 62 1.88 -9.73 -2.96
N TYR A 63 0.79 -10.32 -2.48
CA TYR A 63 0.21 -10.00 -1.19
C TYR A 63 -0.27 -11.27 -0.51
N GLY A 64 -0.01 -11.36 0.78
CA GLY A 64 -0.50 -12.48 1.57
C GLY A 64 -0.60 -12.14 3.05
N MET A 65 -1.28 -13.01 3.79
CA MET A 65 -1.36 -12.94 5.25
C MET A 65 -0.76 -14.19 5.85
N VAL A 66 0.07 -14.03 6.89
CA VAL A 66 0.50 -15.19 7.67
C VAL A 66 -0.71 -15.80 8.43
N PRO A 67 -0.71 -17.11 8.71
CA PRO A 67 -1.89 -17.78 9.29
C PRO A 67 -2.45 -17.15 10.56
N ARG A 68 -1.62 -16.50 11.35
CA ARG A 68 -2.00 -15.84 12.61
C ARG A 68 -1.87 -14.33 12.54
N ALA A 69 -1.97 -13.75 11.33
CA ALA A 69 -2.12 -12.30 11.17
C ALA A 69 -3.39 -11.78 11.83
N THR A 70 -4.41 -12.60 11.96
CA THR A 70 -5.70 -12.32 12.62
C THR A 70 -5.86 -13.12 13.90
N HIS A 71 -6.82 -12.76 14.75
CA HIS A 71 -7.13 -13.45 16.01
C HIS A 71 -7.55 -14.92 15.84
N THR A 72 -8.09 -15.31 14.68
CA THR A 72 -8.33 -16.71 14.31
C THR A 72 -7.30 -17.16 13.27
N ARG A 73 -6.91 -18.44 13.32
CA ARG A 73 -5.95 -18.99 12.35
C ARG A 73 -6.59 -19.18 10.98
N SER A 74 -6.02 -18.54 9.96
CA SER A 74 -6.35 -18.77 8.56
C SER A 74 -5.47 -19.87 7.96
N ALA A 75 -5.99 -20.63 6.99
CA ALA A 75 -5.17 -21.58 6.24
C ALA A 75 -4.25 -20.82 5.26
N ARG A 76 -3.03 -21.32 5.04
CA ARG A 76 -2.14 -20.77 4.00
C ARG A 76 -2.74 -20.99 2.62
N GLU A 77 -2.79 -19.95 1.78
CA GLU A 77 -3.29 -20.05 0.40
C GLU A 77 -2.44 -21.03 -0.44
N ALA A 78 -1.12 -21.02 -0.24
CA ALA A 78 -0.21 -21.98 -0.90
C ALA A 78 -0.60 -23.45 -0.63
N ALA A 79 -1.09 -23.78 0.58
CA ALA A 79 -1.55 -25.13 0.91
C ALA A 79 -2.90 -25.48 0.24
N ARG A 80 -3.66 -24.47 -0.23
CA ARG A 80 -4.90 -24.66 -0.99
C ARG A 80 -4.68 -24.77 -2.50
N GLY A 81 -3.46 -24.53 -2.96
CA GLY A 81 -3.08 -24.55 -4.38
C GLY A 81 -3.64 -23.40 -5.23
N LYS A 82 -4.33 -22.42 -4.62
CA LYS A 82 -4.84 -21.21 -5.29
C LYS A 82 -4.96 -20.04 -4.32
N GLN A 83 -4.75 -18.83 -4.85
CA GLN A 83 -5.01 -17.59 -4.16
C GLN A 83 -6.49 -17.24 -4.17
N SER A 84 -6.96 -16.51 -3.16
CA SER A 84 -8.32 -15.98 -3.11
C SER A 84 -8.52 -14.82 -4.08
N GLY A 85 -9.75 -14.55 -4.46
CA GLY A 85 -10.08 -13.38 -5.30
C GLY A 85 -9.68 -12.08 -4.63
N ARG A 86 -9.81 -11.97 -3.29
CA ARG A 86 -9.36 -10.82 -2.50
C ARG A 86 -7.84 -10.62 -2.59
N THR A 87 -7.06 -11.69 -2.45
CA THR A 87 -5.59 -11.63 -2.59
C THR A 87 -5.18 -11.11 -3.95
N LEU A 88 -5.75 -11.68 -5.03
CA LEU A 88 -5.47 -11.25 -6.40
C LEU A 88 -5.87 -9.81 -6.68
N GLU A 89 -7.00 -9.36 -6.13
CA GLU A 89 -7.46 -7.97 -6.26
C GLU A 89 -6.48 -7.01 -5.60
N ILE A 90 -6.04 -7.30 -4.35
CA ILE A 90 -5.10 -6.47 -3.61
C ILE A 90 -3.73 -6.42 -4.30
N GLN A 91 -3.21 -7.54 -4.79
CA GLN A 91 -1.96 -7.58 -5.59
C GLN A 91 -2.03 -6.64 -6.79
N ARG A 92 -3.15 -6.68 -7.54
CA ARG A 92 -3.36 -5.81 -8.71
C ARG A 92 -3.44 -4.34 -8.33
N MET A 93 -4.10 -4.01 -7.21
CA MET A 93 -4.18 -2.66 -6.66
C MET A 93 -2.79 -2.13 -6.29
N ILE A 94 -1.99 -2.87 -5.52
CA ILE A 94 -0.63 -2.48 -5.13
C ILE A 94 0.22 -2.24 -6.39
N GLY A 95 0.29 -3.22 -7.30
CA GLY A 95 1.10 -3.12 -8.50
C GLY A 95 0.71 -1.94 -9.39
N ARG A 96 -0.61 -1.67 -9.57
CA ARG A 96 -1.10 -0.52 -10.35
C ARG A 96 -0.74 0.80 -9.67
N SER A 97 -0.92 0.90 -8.38
CA SER A 97 -0.60 2.09 -7.60
C SER A 97 0.89 2.45 -7.73
N LEU A 98 1.78 1.48 -7.54
CA LEU A 98 3.22 1.70 -7.63
C LEU A 98 3.67 2.08 -9.05
N ARG A 99 3.09 1.47 -10.09
CA ARG A 99 3.40 1.85 -11.49
C ARG A 99 3.03 3.28 -11.83
N ALA A 100 2.09 3.89 -11.12
CA ALA A 100 1.68 5.27 -11.38
C ALA A 100 2.78 6.32 -11.10
N VAL A 101 3.84 5.94 -10.38
CA VAL A 101 4.95 6.83 -10.01
C VAL A 101 6.31 6.35 -10.53
N VAL A 102 6.34 5.43 -11.51
CA VAL A 102 7.58 4.86 -12.07
C VAL A 102 7.65 5.07 -13.57
N ASP A 103 8.76 5.64 -14.04
CA ASP A 103 9.16 5.62 -15.45
C ASP A 103 9.60 4.19 -15.82
N LEU A 104 8.66 3.41 -16.35
CA LEU A 104 8.93 2.02 -16.72
C LEU A 104 9.96 1.89 -17.86
N ALA A 105 10.12 2.89 -18.72
CA ALA A 105 11.17 2.91 -19.73
C ALA A 105 12.54 3.17 -19.07
N GLY A 106 12.59 4.08 -18.10
CA GLY A 106 13.78 4.35 -17.31
C GLY A 106 14.24 3.17 -16.45
N LEU A 107 13.33 2.25 -16.10
CA LEU A 107 13.66 1.01 -15.39
C LEU A 107 14.40 0.00 -16.29
N GLY A 108 14.24 0.09 -17.63
CA GLY A 108 14.76 -0.90 -18.59
C GLY A 108 14.05 -2.25 -18.45
N GLU A 109 14.50 -3.27 -19.15
CA GLU A 109 13.87 -4.61 -19.14
C GLU A 109 14.13 -5.37 -17.82
N ARG A 110 13.68 -4.79 -16.70
CA ARG A 110 13.71 -5.38 -15.35
C ARG A 110 12.31 -5.50 -14.77
N THR A 111 12.11 -6.49 -13.95
CA THR A 111 10.92 -6.60 -13.11
C THR A 111 11.29 -6.31 -11.67
N VAL A 112 10.52 -5.43 -11.03
CA VAL A 112 10.54 -5.26 -9.58
C VAL A 112 9.28 -5.90 -9.04
N THR A 113 9.44 -6.93 -8.23
CA THR A 113 8.34 -7.58 -7.50
C THR A 113 8.32 -7.06 -6.08
N ILE A 114 7.16 -6.56 -5.66
CA ILE A 114 6.93 -6.10 -4.29
C ILE A 114 6.12 -7.17 -3.57
N ASP A 115 6.76 -7.83 -2.62
CA ASP A 115 6.11 -8.82 -1.75
C ASP A 115 5.59 -8.11 -0.50
N CYS A 116 4.31 -8.26 -0.21
CA CYS A 116 3.65 -7.67 0.95
C CYS A 116 3.05 -8.75 1.84
N ASP A 117 3.75 -9.10 2.92
CA ASP A 117 3.33 -10.09 3.89
C ASP A 117 2.73 -9.42 5.12
N VAL A 118 1.42 -9.61 5.34
CA VAL A 118 0.75 -9.12 6.55
C VAL A 118 1.10 -10.03 7.71
N LEU A 119 1.87 -9.50 8.66
CA LEU A 119 2.28 -10.18 9.88
C LEU A 119 1.20 -10.08 10.96
N GLN A 120 0.53 -8.94 11.04
CA GLN A 120 -0.57 -8.65 11.94
C GLN A 120 -1.56 -7.70 11.27
N ALA A 121 -2.85 -8.03 11.33
CA ALA A 121 -3.92 -7.27 10.71
C ALA A 121 -4.83 -6.64 11.77
N ASP A 122 -4.99 -5.31 11.67
CA ASP A 122 -5.92 -4.52 12.47
C ASP A 122 -6.50 -3.38 11.60
N GLY A 123 -7.17 -3.74 10.49
CA GLY A 123 -7.67 -2.80 9.50
C GLY A 123 -6.57 -2.20 8.59
N GLY A 124 -6.95 -1.76 7.39
CA GLY A 124 -6.06 -1.02 6.47
C GLY A 124 -4.84 -1.78 5.96
N THR A 125 -4.87 -3.11 5.87
CA THR A 125 -3.68 -3.90 5.45
C THR A 125 -3.26 -3.61 4.01
N ARG A 126 -4.21 -3.38 3.09
CA ARG A 126 -3.90 -3.05 1.68
C ARG A 126 -3.31 -1.65 1.54
N THR A 127 -3.77 -0.68 2.31
CA THR A 127 -3.27 0.70 2.29
C THR A 127 -1.89 0.79 2.92
N ALA A 128 -1.63 0.06 4.00
CA ALA A 128 -0.31 -0.11 4.59
C ALA A 128 0.67 -0.82 3.63
N ALA A 129 0.20 -1.84 2.88
CA ALA A 129 1.00 -2.53 1.86
C ALA A 129 1.40 -1.59 0.70
N ILE A 130 0.49 -0.73 0.21
CA ILE A 130 0.82 0.27 -0.83
C ILE A 130 1.83 1.28 -0.29
N THR A 131 1.58 1.84 0.90
CA THR A 131 2.42 2.88 1.50
C THR A 131 3.82 2.37 1.85
N GLY A 132 3.93 1.17 2.44
CA GLY A 132 5.21 0.52 2.73
C GLY A 132 5.89 -0.02 1.47
N GLY A 133 5.11 -0.57 0.54
CA GLY A 133 5.60 -1.08 -0.74
C GLY A 133 6.25 0.00 -1.60
N TYR A 134 5.73 1.24 -1.55
CA TYR A 134 6.39 2.39 -2.17
C TYR A 134 7.80 2.64 -1.60
N VAL A 135 7.96 2.62 -0.27
CA VAL A 135 9.28 2.84 0.35
C VAL A 135 10.24 1.70 0.00
N ALA A 136 9.77 0.45 -0.01
CA ALA A 136 10.59 -0.68 -0.46
C ALA A 136 11.03 -0.52 -1.92
N LEU A 137 10.14 -0.10 -2.81
CA LEU A 137 10.42 0.20 -4.21
C LEU A 137 11.45 1.34 -4.36
N ALA A 138 11.30 2.43 -3.58
CA ALA A 138 12.21 3.57 -3.60
C ALA A 138 13.64 3.15 -3.19
N LEU A 139 13.78 2.40 -2.11
CA LEU A 139 15.08 1.86 -1.66
C LEU A 139 15.73 0.95 -2.72
N ALA A 140 14.93 0.10 -3.38
CA ALA A 140 15.43 -0.74 -4.47
C ALA A 140 15.90 0.08 -5.67
N ALA A 141 15.16 1.13 -6.06
CA ALA A 141 15.54 2.02 -7.14
C ALA A 141 16.83 2.81 -6.82
N GLU A 142 16.97 3.31 -5.60
CA GLU A 142 18.21 3.96 -5.13
C GLU A 142 19.39 3.00 -5.17
N ARG A 143 19.22 1.75 -4.72
CA ARG A 143 20.26 0.72 -4.80
C ARG A 143 20.68 0.45 -6.23
N LEU A 144 19.75 0.36 -7.20
CA LEU A 144 20.06 0.19 -8.61
C LEU A 144 20.92 1.36 -9.17
N VAL A 145 20.62 2.59 -8.75
CA VAL A 145 21.43 3.76 -9.12
C VAL A 145 22.81 3.72 -8.45
N ALA A 146 22.86 3.44 -7.15
CA ALA A 146 24.12 3.36 -6.39
C ALA A 146 25.07 2.27 -6.95
N THR A 147 24.52 1.16 -7.42
CA THR A 147 25.28 0.06 -8.08
C THR A 147 25.51 0.29 -9.57
N ARG A 148 25.10 1.45 -10.12
CA ARG A 148 25.25 1.83 -11.53
C ARG A 148 24.52 0.90 -12.52
N LEU A 149 23.53 0.16 -12.06
CA LEU A 149 22.63 -0.62 -12.91
C LEU A 149 21.60 0.26 -13.60
N LEU A 150 21.28 1.43 -13.03
CA LEU A 150 20.50 2.50 -13.64
C LEU A 150 21.30 3.81 -13.64
N ALA A 151 21.16 4.58 -14.71
CA ALA A 151 21.79 5.90 -14.84
C ALA A 151 21.10 6.97 -13.97
N ARG A 152 19.81 6.82 -13.72
CA ARG A 152 18.97 7.73 -12.91
C ARG A 152 17.87 6.96 -12.20
N ASN A 153 17.34 7.54 -11.13
CA ASN A 153 16.19 6.99 -10.43
C ASN A 153 14.95 7.05 -11.35
N PRO A 154 14.28 5.91 -11.60
CA PRO A 154 13.07 5.85 -12.42
C PRO A 154 11.81 6.31 -11.69
N ILE A 155 11.86 6.55 -10.37
CA ILE A 155 10.71 7.03 -9.60
C ILE A 155 10.60 8.55 -9.80
N HIS A 156 9.41 9.02 -10.18
CA HIS A 156 9.14 10.42 -10.49
C HIS A 156 8.14 11.08 -9.53
N GLY A 157 7.77 10.41 -8.44
CA GLY A 157 6.87 10.95 -7.42
C GLY A 157 6.62 9.96 -6.29
N GLN A 158 5.90 10.43 -5.26
CA GLN A 158 5.47 9.59 -4.13
C GLN A 158 4.02 9.14 -4.30
N ILE A 159 3.67 8.04 -3.63
CA ILE A 159 2.31 7.52 -3.57
C ILE A 159 2.04 6.92 -2.20
N ALA A 160 0.88 7.19 -1.66
CA ALA A 160 0.42 6.57 -0.42
C ALA A 160 -1.09 6.25 -0.50
N ALA A 161 -1.54 5.43 0.43
CA ALA A 161 -2.93 5.00 0.50
C ALA A 161 -3.43 5.02 1.94
N VAL A 162 -4.71 5.33 2.11
CA VAL A 162 -5.39 5.30 3.41
C VAL A 162 -6.80 4.76 3.25
N SER A 163 -7.34 4.16 4.30
CA SER A 163 -8.76 3.84 4.40
C SER A 163 -9.53 5.01 5.03
N VAL A 164 -10.75 5.22 4.56
CA VAL A 164 -11.73 6.14 5.14
C VAL A 164 -13.08 5.45 5.16
N GLY A 165 -13.98 5.85 6.05
CA GLY A 165 -15.30 5.24 6.09
C GLY A 165 -16.30 6.07 6.87
N ILE A 166 -17.55 5.60 6.89
CA ILE A 166 -18.62 6.14 7.70
C ILE A 166 -18.94 5.13 8.80
N VAL A 167 -18.78 5.55 10.05
CA VAL A 167 -19.04 4.75 11.23
C VAL A 167 -19.97 5.54 12.15
N ASP A 168 -21.13 4.98 12.49
CA ASP A 168 -22.19 5.67 13.26
C ASP A 168 -22.55 7.04 12.64
N GLY A 169 -22.65 7.14 11.31
CA GLY A 169 -22.96 8.37 10.58
C GLY A 169 -21.84 9.41 10.54
N VAL A 170 -20.64 9.10 11.07
CA VAL A 170 -19.49 10.00 11.11
C VAL A 170 -18.42 9.54 10.12
N ALA A 171 -17.97 10.46 9.24
CA ALA A 171 -16.83 10.18 8.37
C ALA A 171 -15.53 10.12 9.19
N VAL A 172 -14.76 9.04 9.06
CA VAL A 172 -13.53 8.78 9.83
C VAL A 172 -12.37 8.38 8.93
N LEU A 173 -11.18 8.79 9.34
CA LEU A 173 -9.91 8.52 8.67
C LEU A 173 -9.22 7.31 9.30
N ASP A 174 -8.60 6.46 8.46
CA ASP A 174 -7.76 5.33 8.86
C ASP A 174 -8.47 4.36 9.81
N LEU A 175 -9.38 3.56 9.23
CA LEU A 175 -10.17 2.57 9.95
C LEU A 175 -9.28 1.49 10.57
N ASP A 176 -9.44 1.23 11.87
CA ASP A 176 -8.96 -0.01 12.48
C ASP A 176 -9.97 -1.16 12.23
N TYR A 177 -9.66 -2.38 12.68
CA TYR A 177 -10.49 -3.55 12.41
C TYR A 177 -11.92 -3.41 12.99
N ALA A 178 -12.05 -2.85 14.17
CA ALA A 178 -13.36 -2.70 14.82
C ALA A 178 -14.23 -1.69 14.08
N GLU A 179 -13.63 -0.62 13.57
CA GLU A 179 -14.30 0.40 12.76
C GLU A 179 -14.64 -0.13 11.36
N ASP A 180 -13.70 -0.82 10.69
CA ASP A 180 -13.89 -1.43 9.37
C ASP A 180 -15.04 -2.44 9.39
N ALA A 181 -15.11 -3.27 10.43
CA ALA A 181 -16.16 -4.28 10.61
C ALA A 181 -17.55 -3.70 10.92
N ALA A 182 -17.62 -2.47 11.42
CA ALA A 182 -18.86 -1.77 11.76
C ALA A 182 -19.22 -0.65 10.78
N ALA A 183 -18.38 -0.37 9.80
CA ALA A 183 -18.55 0.74 8.87
C ALA A 183 -19.77 0.54 7.98
N GLU A 184 -20.60 1.58 7.86
CA GLU A 184 -21.69 1.68 6.88
C GLU A 184 -21.15 1.85 5.46
N THR A 185 -19.97 2.46 5.35
CA THR A 185 -19.21 2.64 4.11
C THR A 185 -17.73 2.52 4.44
N ASP A 186 -17.03 1.71 3.68
CA ASP A 186 -15.57 1.64 3.67
C ASP A 186 -15.02 2.05 2.31
N MET A 187 -13.90 2.77 2.31
CA MET A 187 -13.25 3.23 1.10
C MET A 187 -11.74 3.22 1.26
N ASN A 188 -11.03 2.76 0.21
CA ASN A 188 -9.59 2.86 0.10
C ASN A 188 -9.24 3.89 -0.97
N VAL A 189 -8.41 4.84 -0.63
CA VAL A 189 -8.01 5.94 -1.51
C VAL A 189 -6.50 5.91 -1.70
N VAL A 190 -6.07 5.97 -2.95
CA VAL A 190 -4.66 6.04 -3.34
C VAL A 190 -4.43 7.35 -4.08
N MET A 191 -3.46 8.15 -3.63
CA MET A 191 -3.11 9.43 -4.24
C MET A 191 -1.60 9.57 -4.37
N ASN A 192 -1.18 10.33 -5.37
CA ASN A 192 0.20 10.76 -5.51
C ASN A 192 0.48 12.07 -4.74
N GLU A 193 1.73 12.50 -4.71
CA GLU A 193 2.18 13.72 -4.02
C GLU A 193 1.55 15.02 -4.57
N ALA A 194 1.13 15.02 -5.84
CA ALA A 194 0.43 16.15 -6.44
C ALA A 194 -1.04 16.25 -6.02
N GLY A 195 -1.53 15.30 -5.20
CA GLY A 195 -2.92 15.24 -4.77
C GLY A 195 -3.86 14.61 -5.81
N ALA A 196 -3.32 14.01 -6.87
CA ALA A 196 -4.13 13.33 -7.89
C ALA A 196 -4.47 11.90 -7.45
N PHE A 197 -5.73 11.51 -7.67
CA PHE A 197 -6.21 10.18 -7.37
C PHE A 197 -5.66 9.15 -8.38
N VAL A 198 -5.10 8.07 -7.86
CA VAL A 198 -4.67 6.91 -8.66
C VAL A 198 -5.73 5.81 -8.61
N GLU A 199 -6.36 5.64 -7.44
CA GLU A 199 -7.45 4.69 -7.26
C GLU A 199 -8.38 5.14 -6.13
N ILE A 200 -9.67 4.95 -6.34
CA ILE A 200 -10.71 5.09 -5.32
C ILE A 200 -11.54 3.81 -5.39
N GLN A 201 -11.59 3.07 -4.29
CA GLN A 201 -12.40 1.86 -4.16
C GLN A 201 -13.26 2.02 -2.92
N GLY A 202 -14.56 2.09 -3.08
CA GLY A 202 -15.50 2.26 -1.98
C GLY A 202 -16.71 1.36 -2.11
N THR A 203 -17.19 0.89 -0.99
CA THR A 203 -18.36 0.03 -0.87
C THR A 203 -19.25 0.56 0.25
N ALA A 204 -20.57 0.53 0.04
CA ALA A 204 -21.55 0.80 1.06
C ALA A 204 -22.25 -0.49 1.46
N GLU A 205 -22.31 -0.77 2.75
CA GLU A 205 -23.02 -1.92 3.31
C GLU A 205 -24.30 -1.43 3.98
N GLY A 206 -25.45 -1.74 3.36
CA GLY A 206 -26.79 -1.41 3.88
C GLY A 206 -27.32 -0.03 3.51
N HIS A 207 -26.57 1.04 3.59
CA HIS A 207 -26.98 2.40 3.24
C HIS A 207 -26.01 3.04 2.24
N ALA A 208 -26.54 3.46 1.08
CA ALA A 208 -25.72 4.09 0.03
C ALA A 208 -25.30 5.49 0.45
N PHE A 209 -24.00 5.80 0.35
CA PHE A 209 -23.45 7.11 0.67
C PHE A 209 -23.81 8.19 -0.36
N GLN A 210 -24.06 9.39 0.11
CA GLN A 210 -24.40 10.55 -0.70
C GLN A 210 -23.14 11.22 -1.28
N ARG A 211 -23.31 12.03 -2.33
CA ARG A 211 -22.21 12.80 -2.93
C ARG A 211 -21.44 13.64 -1.90
N GLY A 212 -22.12 14.33 -1.00
CA GLY A 212 -21.46 15.14 0.02
C GLY A 212 -20.71 14.32 1.08
N GLU A 213 -21.07 13.05 1.27
CA GLU A 213 -20.32 12.12 2.12
C GLU A 213 -19.05 11.65 1.43
N LEU A 214 -19.15 11.34 0.11
CA LEU A 214 -17.97 11.04 -0.70
C LEU A 214 -16.96 12.19 -0.67
N ASP A 215 -17.40 13.42 -0.87
CA ASP A 215 -16.51 14.58 -0.86
C ASP A 215 -15.80 14.72 0.51
N ARG A 216 -16.51 14.54 1.64
CA ARG A 216 -15.90 14.53 3.00
C ARG A 216 -14.89 13.39 3.19
N LEU A 217 -15.18 12.18 2.70
CA LEU A 217 -14.27 11.05 2.78
C LEU A 217 -13.00 11.31 1.96
N LEU A 218 -13.11 11.91 0.79
CA LEU A 218 -11.96 12.27 -0.05
C LEU A 218 -11.12 13.38 0.58
N ASP A 219 -11.74 14.37 1.25
CA ASP A 219 -11.01 15.41 2.00
C ASP A 219 -10.20 14.81 3.16
N LEU A 220 -10.79 13.88 3.93
CA LEU A 220 -10.09 13.15 4.98
C LEU A 220 -8.95 12.31 4.42
N ALA A 221 -9.18 11.58 3.33
CA ALA A 221 -8.16 10.79 2.67
C ALA A 221 -6.98 11.66 2.20
N HIS A 222 -7.27 12.82 1.60
CA HIS A 222 -6.24 13.76 1.17
C HIS A 222 -5.36 14.22 2.35
N ALA A 223 -5.96 14.61 3.47
CA ALA A 223 -5.23 15.03 4.67
C ALA A 223 -4.36 13.89 5.23
N GLY A 224 -4.92 12.67 5.34
CA GLY A 224 -4.22 11.49 5.81
C GLY A 224 -3.05 11.11 4.91
N ILE A 225 -3.25 11.09 3.58
CA ILE A 225 -2.21 10.74 2.62
C ILE A 225 -1.06 11.76 2.66
N ARG A 226 -1.31 13.05 2.79
CA ARG A 226 -0.26 14.05 2.98
C ARG A 226 0.62 13.77 4.20
N SER A 227 0.02 13.34 5.29
CA SER A 227 0.76 12.92 6.49
C SER A 227 1.62 11.68 6.22
N LEU A 228 1.08 10.69 5.48
CA LEU A 228 1.81 9.47 5.12
C LEU A 228 2.98 9.74 4.18
N LEU A 229 2.84 10.66 3.21
CA LEU A 229 3.93 11.08 2.32
C LEU A 229 5.09 11.71 3.12
N ALA A 230 4.79 12.50 4.15
CA ALA A 230 5.82 13.04 5.04
C ALA A 230 6.56 11.94 5.83
N VAL A 231 5.83 10.91 6.31
CA VAL A 231 6.44 9.75 7.00
C VAL A 231 7.33 8.95 6.04
N GLN A 232 6.90 8.74 4.78
CA GLN A 232 7.72 8.09 3.75
C GLN A 232 9.01 8.86 3.50
N SER A 233 8.92 10.21 3.32
CA SER A 233 10.10 11.05 3.10
C SER A 233 11.09 10.98 4.27
N ALA A 234 10.58 10.99 5.50
CA ALA A 234 11.43 10.86 6.70
C ALA A 234 12.11 9.48 6.76
N ALA A 235 11.40 8.40 6.42
CA ALA A 235 11.95 7.05 6.42
C ALA A 235 13.01 6.82 5.32
N LEU A 236 12.90 7.50 4.18
CA LEU A 236 13.88 7.43 3.09
C LEU A 236 15.11 8.30 3.33
N ALA A 237 15.01 9.31 4.20
CA ALA A 237 16.14 10.19 4.56
C ALA A 237 16.98 9.66 5.74
N ALA A 238 16.52 8.60 6.45
CA ALA A 238 17.19 8.03 7.62
C ALA A 238 18.24 6.98 7.23
#